data_4b900f00032dd17833ed5402fe07256c
#
_entry.id   4b900f00032dd17833ed5402fe07256c
#
_cell.length_a   1.000
_cell.length_b   1.000
_cell.length_c   1.000
_cell.angle_alpha   90.00
_cell.angle_beta   90.00
_cell.angle_gamma   90.00
#
_symmetry.space_group_name_H-M   'P 1'
#
loop_
_entity.id
_entity.type
_entity.pdbx_description
1 polymer ?
#
loop_
_entity_poly.entity_id
_entity_poly.type
_entity_poly.pdbx_seq_one_letter_code
_entity_poly.pdbx_strand_id
1 'polypeptide(L)'
;MKRGCTQCGECLNVCPVYALFKREEYAPKGKRLLMEPLDAEYGDAATAQLSWERVRQLARLCAGCGRCQRVCARKLSTSELLADARARNPHWTQNLWEIWIRRAGPLWPLAGKIAMLAPDAAVPEGLRSSLATARALVDLPAIKPWLILTPPQKKPGTPVVLFSGCTAVNARPRWIAKARELLATWGYQVLDSSGFTCCGGTLHHAGRYKAQDEVRQKNIQVWRDLGRPLVASFCASCKHSLDEYAAVLPEDEAAQWKEKCRGLSALLEQPRLHATADAPTAVAYHQPCHWGTADPDLPLLQQGLPELKKGAGLCCGMGGILKMSNPDLSMDMARKCLEGFAPEARHVITGCSGCVMQLSSVATAKNKEVRHWLDIVAVEAGA
;
A
#
# COMPACT_ATOMS: atom_id res chain seq x y z
N MET A 1 11.42 -26.61 -12.11
CA MET A 1 12.34 -25.73 -12.88
C MET A 1 11.84 -24.29 -12.76
N LYS A 2 12.50 -23.45 -11.95
CA LYS A 2 12.29 -21.99 -12.00
C LYS A 2 12.76 -21.52 -13.38
N ARG A 3 11.85 -21.05 -14.21
CA ARG A 3 12.17 -20.62 -15.57
C ARG A 3 12.96 -19.31 -15.48
N GLY A 4 14.25 -19.31 -15.83
CA GLY A 4 15.14 -18.16 -15.78
C GLY A 4 14.63 -16.95 -16.56
N CYS A 5 15.20 -15.79 -16.33
CA CYS A 5 14.87 -14.54 -17.03
C CYS A 5 15.28 -14.62 -18.51
N THR A 6 14.37 -14.26 -19.44
CA THR A 6 14.68 -14.22 -20.89
C THR A 6 15.35 -12.91 -21.31
N GLN A 7 15.58 -11.99 -20.39
CA GLN A 7 16.24 -10.71 -20.62
C GLN A 7 15.54 -9.78 -21.63
N CYS A 8 14.24 -9.97 -21.90
CA CYS A 8 13.48 -9.20 -22.90
C CYS A 8 13.40 -7.69 -22.64
N GLY A 9 13.62 -7.24 -21.39
CA GLY A 9 13.64 -5.81 -21.06
C GLY A 9 12.29 -5.18 -20.71
N GLU A 10 11.14 -5.85 -20.91
CA GLU A 10 9.79 -5.28 -20.66
C GLU A 10 9.62 -4.70 -19.24
N CYS A 11 10.28 -5.29 -18.25
CA CYS A 11 10.24 -4.81 -16.87
C CYS A 11 10.95 -3.46 -16.66
N LEU A 12 11.81 -3.00 -17.58
CA LEU A 12 12.47 -1.70 -17.52
C LEU A 12 11.44 -0.57 -17.67
N ASN A 13 10.51 -0.72 -18.64
CA ASN A 13 9.52 0.30 -18.97
C ASN A 13 8.56 0.64 -17.83
N VAL A 14 8.38 -0.30 -16.88
CA VAL A 14 7.43 -0.15 -15.77
C VAL A 14 8.12 0.04 -14.42
N CYS A 15 9.45 -0.04 -14.36
CA CYS A 15 10.17 0.04 -13.10
C CYS A 15 10.37 1.49 -12.64
N PRO A 16 9.78 1.90 -11.49
CA PRO A 16 9.91 3.27 -11.01
C PRO A 16 11.35 3.63 -10.59
N VAL A 17 12.13 2.65 -10.13
CA VAL A 17 13.54 2.87 -9.77
C VAL A 17 14.39 3.08 -11.04
N TYR A 18 14.17 2.28 -12.07
CA TYR A 18 14.83 2.48 -13.37
C TYR A 18 14.45 3.83 -14.01
N ALA A 19 13.18 4.24 -13.86
CA ALA A 19 12.73 5.53 -14.39
C ALA A 19 13.50 6.73 -13.77
N LEU A 20 13.95 6.61 -12.51
CA LEU A 20 14.75 7.65 -11.83
C LEU A 20 16.23 7.60 -12.22
N PHE A 21 16.84 6.44 -12.15
CA PHE A 21 18.31 6.32 -12.25
C PHE A 21 18.81 6.00 -13.66
N LYS A 22 17.97 5.44 -14.53
CA LYS A 22 18.35 4.93 -15.88
C LYS A 22 19.50 3.92 -15.88
N ARG A 23 19.66 3.19 -14.76
CA ARG A 23 20.72 2.19 -14.57
C ARG A 23 20.09 0.79 -14.55
N GLU A 24 20.52 -0.10 -15.46
CA GLU A 24 19.94 -1.43 -15.61
C GLU A 24 20.15 -2.33 -14.41
N GLU A 25 21.25 -2.20 -13.69
CA GLU A 25 21.53 -2.97 -12.48
C GLU A 25 20.54 -2.68 -11.34
N TYR A 26 19.87 -1.51 -11.38
CA TYR A 26 18.82 -1.15 -10.42
C TYR A 26 17.44 -1.61 -10.86
N ALA A 27 17.32 -2.06 -12.11
CA ALA A 27 16.08 -2.56 -12.68
C ALA A 27 15.83 -4.04 -12.34
N PRO A 28 14.61 -4.55 -12.52
CA PRO A 28 14.27 -5.94 -12.26
C PRO A 28 15.13 -6.93 -13.03
N LYS A 29 15.38 -6.66 -14.31
CA LYS A 29 16.22 -7.49 -15.19
C LYS A 29 17.64 -7.62 -14.65
N GLY A 30 18.30 -6.48 -14.37
CA GLY A 30 19.67 -6.46 -13.86
C GLY A 30 19.81 -7.14 -12.50
N LYS A 31 18.86 -6.87 -11.58
CA LYS A 31 18.85 -7.54 -10.26
C LYS A 31 18.74 -9.05 -10.39
N ARG A 32 17.88 -9.55 -11.27
CA ARG A 32 17.75 -10.99 -11.49
C ARG A 32 19.02 -11.57 -12.05
N LEU A 33 19.59 -10.95 -13.08
CA LEU A 33 20.83 -11.42 -13.70
C LEU A 33 21.98 -11.52 -12.68
N LEU A 34 22.06 -10.53 -11.77
CA LEU A 34 23.10 -10.49 -10.74
C LEU A 34 22.84 -11.45 -9.59
N MET A 35 21.58 -11.75 -9.27
CA MET A 35 21.20 -12.49 -8.05
C MET A 35 20.75 -13.93 -8.33
N GLU A 36 20.32 -14.29 -9.54
CA GLU A 36 19.93 -15.67 -9.89
C GLU A 36 21.05 -16.70 -9.63
N PRO A 37 22.35 -16.41 -9.83
CA PRO A 37 23.42 -17.32 -9.46
C PRO A 37 23.48 -17.64 -7.94
N LEU A 38 22.97 -16.74 -7.09
CA LEU A 38 22.88 -16.97 -5.64
C LEU A 38 21.68 -17.86 -5.25
N ASP A 39 20.73 -18.05 -6.16
CA ASP A 39 19.55 -18.90 -5.99
C ASP A 39 19.80 -20.35 -6.43
N ALA A 40 20.86 -20.59 -7.16
CA ALA A 40 21.25 -21.96 -7.53
C ALA A 40 21.73 -22.71 -6.27
N GLU A 41 21.17 -23.90 -6.04
CA GLU A 41 21.67 -24.86 -5.05
C GLU A 41 23.15 -25.28 -5.32
N TYR A 42 23.79 -24.63 -6.26
CA TYR A 42 25.13 -24.85 -6.81
C TYR A 42 26.12 -23.75 -6.44
N GLY A 43 25.90 -23.04 -5.36
CA GLY A 43 26.81 -21.98 -4.98
C GLY A 43 27.84 -22.44 -3.98
N ASP A 44 28.97 -22.94 -4.45
CA ASP A 44 30.21 -22.59 -3.79
C ASP A 44 30.25 -21.07 -3.65
N ALA A 45 30.27 -20.58 -2.41
CA ALA A 45 30.34 -19.14 -2.12
C ALA A 45 31.54 -18.45 -2.83
N ALA A 46 32.50 -19.25 -3.29
CA ALA A 46 33.67 -18.80 -4.06
C ALA A 46 33.37 -18.42 -5.53
N THR A 47 32.26 -18.89 -6.13
CA THR A 47 31.89 -18.57 -7.51
C THR A 47 30.84 -17.45 -7.63
N ALA A 48 30.25 -17.02 -6.50
CA ALA A 48 29.33 -15.91 -6.50
C ALA A 48 30.08 -14.59 -6.76
N GLN A 49 29.98 -14.05 -7.95
CA GLN A 49 30.55 -12.74 -8.32
C GLN A 49 29.99 -11.57 -7.50
N LEU A 50 28.98 -11.82 -6.64
CA LEU A 50 28.27 -10.80 -5.88
C LEU A 50 28.33 -11.11 -4.38
N SER A 51 28.95 -10.21 -3.59
CA SER A 51 28.93 -10.31 -2.13
C SER A 51 27.52 -10.08 -1.58
N TRP A 52 27.21 -10.66 -0.41
CA TRP A 52 25.96 -10.40 0.29
C TRP A 52 25.74 -8.93 0.63
N GLU A 53 26.81 -8.17 0.79
CA GLU A 53 26.71 -6.71 0.96
C GLU A 53 26.12 -6.04 -0.30
N ARG A 54 26.61 -6.41 -1.47
CA ARG A 54 26.08 -5.90 -2.75
C ARG A 54 24.64 -6.33 -2.97
N VAL A 55 24.26 -7.55 -2.61
CA VAL A 55 22.87 -8.04 -2.61
C VAL A 55 22.00 -7.15 -1.74
N ARG A 56 22.44 -6.83 -0.51
CA ARG A 56 21.72 -5.91 0.38
C ARG A 56 21.54 -4.53 -0.23
N GLN A 57 22.60 -3.97 -0.86
CA GLN A 57 22.52 -2.69 -1.54
C GLN A 57 21.46 -2.71 -2.66
N LEU A 58 21.48 -3.73 -3.54
CA LEU A 58 20.50 -3.89 -4.60
C LEU A 58 19.07 -4.12 -4.07
N ALA A 59 18.95 -4.83 -2.95
CA ALA A 59 17.66 -5.09 -2.32
C ALA A 59 17.00 -3.81 -1.77
N ARG A 60 17.77 -2.80 -1.37
CA ARG A 60 17.28 -1.48 -0.92
C ARG A 60 16.73 -0.61 -2.05
N LEU A 61 16.87 -1.03 -3.30
CA LEU A 61 16.46 -0.29 -4.50
C LEU A 61 15.20 -0.89 -5.13
N CYS A 62 14.23 -1.33 -4.34
CA CYS A 62 12.99 -1.91 -4.88
C CYS A 62 11.77 -1.42 -4.10
N ALA A 63 10.80 -0.89 -4.84
CA ALA A 63 9.54 -0.41 -4.28
C ALA A 63 8.51 -1.52 -4.00
N GLY A 64 8.79 -2.80 -4.23
CA GLY A 64 7.85 -3.91 -3.96
C GLY A 64 6.51 -3.80 -4.71
N CYS A 65 6.43 -3.01 -5.79
CA CYS A 65 5.17 -2.62 -6.43
C CYS A 65 4.55 -3.68 -7.36
N GLY A 66 5.23 -4.78 -7.61
CA GLY A 66 4.77 -5.89 -8.47
C GLY A 66 4.62 -5.58 -9.97
N ARG A 67 4.89 -4.33 -10.44
CA ARG A 67 4.69 -3.95 -11.85
C ARG A 67 5.50 -4.80 -12.82
N CYS A 68 6.75 -5.11 -12.47
CA CYS A 68 7.63 -5.94 -13.30
C CYS A 68 7.09 -7.37 -13.48
N GLN A 69 6.45 -7.93 -12.44
CA GLN A 69 5.82 -9.26 -12.51
C GLN A 69 4.61 -9.25 -13.45
N ARG A 70 3.80 -8.18 -13.43
CA ARG A 70 2.59 -8.08 -14.28
C ARG A 70 2.91 -8.07 -15.76
N VAL A 71 3.97 -7.38 -16.19
CA VAL A 71 4.39 -7.32 -17.60
C VAL A 71 5.28 -8.49 -18.01
N CYS A 72 5.81 -9.25 -17.05
CA CYS A 72 6.68 -10.39 -17.36
C CYS A 72 5.88 -11.57 -17.91
N ALA A 73 6.20 -12.02 -19.11
CA ALA A 73 5.56 -13.21 -19.70
C ALA A 73 5.74 -14.48 -18.85
N ARG A 74 6.83 -14.55 -18.07
CA ARG A 74 7.11 -15.65 -17.14
C ARG A 74 6.62 -15.40 -15.71
N LYS A 75 5.94 -14.27 -15.44
CA LYS A 75 5.43 -13.88 -14.14
C LYS A 75 6.48 -13.87 -13.01
N LEU A 76 7.73 -13.56 -13.35
CA LEU A 76 8.80 -13.50 -12.39
C LEU A 76 8.66 -12.29 -11.47
N SER A 77 8.62 -12.50 -10.17
CA SER A 77 8.55 -11.44 -9.15
C SER A 77 9.95 -11.10 -8.65
N THR A 78 10.41 -9.87 -8.93
CA THR A 78 11.68 -9.37 -8.37
C THR A 78 11.52 -8.98 -6.90
N SER A 79 10.32 -8.57 -6.46
CA SER A 79 10.04 -8.31 -5.04
C SER A 79 10.21 -9.56 -4.20
N GLU A 80 9.74 -10.72 -4.69
CA GLU A 80 9.93 -12.01 -4.02
C GLU A 80 11.41 -12.40 -3.94
N LEU A 81 12.13 -12.32 -5.06
CA LEU A 81 13.57 -12.58 -5.08
C LEU A 81 14.32 -11.77 -4.02
N LEU A 82 13.95 -10.50 -3.86
CA LEU A 82 14.60 -9.62 -2.88
C LEU A 82 14.15 -9.89 -1.44
N ALA A 83 12.90 -10.28 -1.22
CA ALA A 83 12.41 -10.71 0.09
C ALA A 83 13.12 -12.00 0.54
N ASP A 84 13.24 -12.98 -0.36
CA ASP A 84 14.00 -14.21 -0.13
C ASP A 84 15.47 -13.95 0.21
N ALA A 85 16.12 -13.05 -0.53
CA ALA A 85 17.51 -12.66 -0.26
C ALA A 85 17.67 -12.04 1.13
N ARG A 86 16.71 -11.20 1.57
CA ARG A 86 16.68 -10.64 2.93
C ARG A 86 16.45 -11.71 3.98
N ALA A 87 15.58 -12.68 3.72
CA ALA A 87 15.30 -13.79 4.65
C ALA A 87 16.52 -14.71 4.84
N ARG A 88 17.25 -15.01 3.75
CA ARG A 88 18.45 -15.86 3.78
C ARG A 88 19.66 -15.19 4.43
N ASN A 89 19.77 -13.88 4.31
CA ASN A 89 20.87 -13.12 4.89
C ASN A 89 20.34 -11.96 5.74
N PRO A 90 19.79 -12.25 6.93
CA PRO A 90 19.17 -11.26 7.78
C PRO A 90 20.19 -10.23 8.29
N HIS A 91 19.74 -8.99 8.37
CA HIS A 91 20.50 -7.88 8.92
C HIS A 91 19.79 -7.32 10.15
N TRP A 92 20.53 -6.80 11.13
CA TRP A 92 19.96 -6.30 12.39
C TRP A 92 18.87 -5.23 12.20
N THR A 93 18.94 -4.43 11.14
CA THR A 93 17.92 -3.41 10.80
C THR A 93 16.54 -4.03 10.56
N GLN A 94 16.46 -5.29 10.10
CA GLN A 94 15.18 -5.97 9.90
C GLN A 94 14.44 -6.20 11.23
N ASN A 95 15.16 -6.37 12.33
CA ASN A 95 14.57 -6.48 13.67
C ASN A 95 13.93 -5.14 14.06
N LEU A 96 14.58 -4.00 13.75
CA LEU A 96 14.02 -2.68 13.99
C LEU A 96 12.75 -2.46 13.14
N TRP A 97 12.77 -2.88 11.87
CA TRP A 97 11.59 -2.78 11.00
C TRP A 97 10.42 -3.64 11.53
N GLU A 98 10.71 -4.86 11.98
CA GLU A 98 9.70 -5.72 12.59
C GLU A 98 9.10 -5.09 13.85
N ILE A 99 9.94 -4.57 14.75
CA ILE A 99 9.49 -3.88 15.97
C ILE A 99 8.61 -2.67 15.60
N TRP A 100 9.06 -1.84 14.64
CA TRP A 100 8.31 -0.68 14.17
C TRP A 100 6.92 -1.02 13.64
N ILE A 101 6.80 -2.14 12.92
CA ILE A 101 5.53 -2.62 12.36
C ILE A 101 4.65 -3.25 13.44
N ARG A 102 5.22 -4.15 14.24
CA ARG A 102 4.44 -4.91 15.26
C ARG A 102 4.05 -4.06 16.46
N ARG A 103 4.80 -3.00 16.77
CA ARG A 103 4.54 -2.05 17.84
C ARG A 103 4.00 -0.72 17.34
N ALA A 104 3.34 -0.71 16.20
CA ALA A 104 2.79 0.51 15.58
C ALA A 104 1.87 1.28 16.55
N GLY A 105 1.04 0.59 17.36
CA GLY A 105 0.13 1.20 18.31
C GLY A 105 0.79 2.23 19.24
N PRO A 106 1.77 1.86 20.05
CA PRO A 106 2.46 2.82 20.93
C PRO A 106 3.47 3.68 20.20
N LEU A 107 4.17 3.15 19.17
CA LEU A 107 5.31 3.86 18.55
C LEU A 107 4.88 4.96 17.58
N TRP A 108 3.87 4.72 16.75
CA TRP A 108 3.52 5.66 15.69
C TRP A 108 2.92 6.97 16.20
N PRO A 109 1.93 6.96 17.14
CA PRO A 109 1.42 8.21 17.69
C PRO A 109 2.48 9.01 18.43
N LEU A 110 3.37 8.33 19.19
CA LEU A 110 4.47 8.98 19.89
C LEU A 110 5.47 9.63 18.94
N ALA A 111 5.91 8.88 17.92
CA ALA A 111 6.82 9.39 16.90
C ALA A 111 6.22 10.59 16.14
N GLY A 112 4.93 10.54 15.82
CA GLY A 112 4.22 11.66 15.21
C GLY A 112 4.21 12.91 16.07
N LYS A 113 3.85 12.78 17.35
CA LYS A 113 3.84 13.91 18.30
C LYS A 113 5.22 14.53 18.47
N ILE A 114 6.25 13.72 18.66
CA ILE A 114 7.64 14.20 18.78
C ILE A 114 8.06 14.92 17.50
N ALA A 115 7.75 14.35 16.34
CA ALA A 115 8.10 14.94 15.06
C ALA A 115 7.44 16.29 14.80
N MET A 116 6.22 16.51 15.30
CA MET A 116 5.53 17.80 15.18
C MET A 116 6.22 18.92 16.00
N LEU A 117 6.87 18.56 17.10
CA LEU A 117 7.57 19.53 17.95
C LEU A 117 9.00 19.84 17.47
N ALA A 118 9.59 18.99 16.64
CA ALA A 118 10.95 19.17 16.16
C ALA A 118 11.01 20.21 15.02
N PRO A 119 11.76 21.34 15.16
CA PRO A 119 11.93 22.29 14.06
C PRO A 119 12.84 21.73 12.98
N ASP A 120 12.53 21.98 11.69
CA ASP A 120 13.32 21.45 10.56
C ASP A 120 14.79 21.86 10.61
N ALA A 121 15.07 23.09 11.11
CA ALA A 121 16.42 23.62 11.22
C ALA A 121 17.31 22.87 12.23
N ALA A 122 16.72 22.25 13.25
CA ALA A 122 17.44 21.50 14.29
C ALA A 122 17.72 20.04 13.90
N VAL A 123 17.14 19.55 12.76
CA VAL A 123 17.26 18.16 12.36
C VAL A 123 18.36 17.98 11.31
N PRO A 124 19.34 17.11 11.55
CA PRO A 124 20.35 16.76 10.55
C PRO A 124 19.72 16.34 9.21
N GLU A 125 20.36 16.71 8.10
CA GLU A 125 19.82 16.47 6.75
C GLU A 125 19.45 15.01 6.52
N GLY A 126 20.29 14.06 6.95
CA GLY A 126 20.02 12.62 6.81
C GLY A 126 18.81 12.10 7.61
N LEU A 127 18.26 12.88 8.55
CA LEU A 127 17.08 12.51 9.33
C LEU A 127 15.80 13.25 8.90
N ARG A 128 15.90 14.25 8.03
CA ARG A 128 14.73 15.05 7.58
C ARG A 128 13.65 14.21 6.90
N SER A 129 14.05 13.21 6.11
CA SER A 129 13.12 12.29 5.46
C SER A 129 12.34 11.42 6.47
N SER A 130 13.02 11.01 7.54
CA SER A 130 12.39 10.25 8.64
C SER A 130 11.45 11.14 9.45
N LEU A 131 11.84 12.39 9.73
CA LEU A 131 10.99 13.37 10.40
C LEU A 131 9.71 13.66 9.60
N ALA A 132 9.82 13.92 8.30
CA ALA A 132 8.68 14.16 7.42
C ALA A 132 7.71 12.95 7.41
N THR A 133 8.26 11.73 7.45
CA THR A 133 7.47 10.50 7.54
C THR A 133 6.76 10.40 8.89
N ALA A 134 7.43 10.70 9.99
CA ALA A 134 6.83 10.67 11.32
C ALA A 134 5.72 11.73 11.45
N ARG A 135 5.90 12.92 10.90
CA ARG A 135 4.84 13.94 10.85
C ARG A 135 3.62 13.47 10.06
N ALA A 136 3.81 12.72 8.98
CA ALA A 136 2.70 12.16 8.22
C ALA A 136 1.89 11.10 9.00
N LEU A 137 2.38 10.60 10.15
CA LEU A 137 1.61 9.75 11.07
C LEU A 137 0.54 10.53 11.84
N VAL A 138 0.68 11.85 11.98
CA VAL A 138 -0.35 12.68 12.61
C VAL A 138 -1.53 12.81 11.67
N ASP A 139 -2.75 12.67 12.23
CA ASP A 139 -3.96 12.78 11.44
C ASP A 139 -4.19 14.21 10.95
N LEU A 140 -4.62 14.33 9.71
CA LEU A 140 -5.00 15.62 9.13
C LEU A 140 -6.37 16.04 9.67
N PRO A 141 -6.67 17.34 9.76
CA PRO A 141 -8.02 17.80 10.09
C PRO A 141 -9.05 17.22 9.13
N ALA A 142 -10.24 16.91 9.68
CA ALA A 142 -11.38 16.54 8.84
C ALA A 142 -11.74 17.71 7.91
N ILE A 143 -12.23 17.39 6.73
CA ILE A 143 -12.75 18.37 5.77
C ILE A 143 -14.23 18.14 5.56
N LYS A 144 -14.91 19.13 5.00
CA LYS A 144 -16.26 18.94 4.50
C LYS A 144 -16.25 17.93 3.34
N PRO A 145 -17.24 17.04 3.25
CA PRO A 145 -17.28 16.06 2.17
C PRO A 145 -17.47 16.73 0.82
N TRP A 146 -16.79 16.22 -0.19
CA TRP A 146 -16.93 16.66 -1.59
C TRP A 146 -17.97 15.85 -2.34
N LEU A 147 -18.23 14.62 -1.87
CA LEU A 147 -19.17 13.69 -2.49
C LEU A 147 -20.15 13.17 -1.46
N ILE A 148 -21.42 13.18 -1.83
CA ILE A 148 -22.48 12.49 -1.10
C ILE A 148 -22.82 11.21 -1.84
N LEU A 149 -22.82 10.10 -1.10
CA LEU A 149 -23.16 8.77 -1.59
C LEU A 149 -24.54 8.36 -1.09
N THR A 150 -25.41 7.94 -2.01
CA THR A 150 -26.74 7.42 -1.72
C THR A 150 -26.83 5.98 -2.21
N PRO A 151 -27.20 5.01 -1.37
CA PRO A 151 -27.40 3.63 -1.79
C PRO A 151 -28.66 3.49 -2.66
N PRO A 152 -28.68 2.62 -3.68
CA PRO A 152 -29.88 2.38 -4.49
C PRO A 152 -30.92 1.55 -3.74
N GLN A 153 -30.49 0.52 -3.05
CA GLN A 153 -31.27 -0.38 -2.20
C GLN A 153 -30.38 -0.94 -1.08
N LYS A 154 -30.97 -1.15 0.11
CA LYS A 154 -30.25 -1.79 1.20
C LYS A 154 -30.10 -3.29 0.92
N LYS A 155 -28.91 -3.83 1.09
CA LYS A 155 -28.66 -5.26 1.07
C LYS A 155 -29.23 -5.92 2.34
N PRO A 156 -29.79 -7.13 2.25
CA PRO A 156 -30.43 -7.77 3.40
C PRO A 156 -29.39 -8.37 4.36
N GLY A 157 -28.77 -7.55 5.24
CA GLY A 157 -28.02 -8.02 6.39
C GLY A 157 -26.82 -8.94 6.10
N THR A 158 -26.24 -8.90 4.90
CA THR A 158 -25.09 -9.74 4.55
C THR A 158 -23.91 -9.46 5.51
N PRO A 159 -23.38 -10.49 6.20
CA PRO A 159 -22.28 -10.28 7.14
C PRO A 159 -21.00 -9.85 6.43
N VAL A 160 -20.40 -8.78 6.94
CA VAL A 160 -19.12 -8.26 6.45
C VAL A 160 -18.22 -7.88 7.63
N VAL A 161 -16.94 -8.17 7.53
CA VAL A 161 -15.93 -7.68 8.47
C VAL A 161 -15.00 -6.69 7.76
N LEU A 162 -14.69 -5.58 8.43
CA LEU A 162 -13.81 -4.57 7.90
C LEU A 162 -12.35 -4.87 8.28
N PHE A 163 -11.50 -5.15 7.30
CA PHE A 163 -10.06 -5.20 7.51
C PHE A 163 -9.48 -3.77 7.43
N SER A 164 -9.30 -3.15 8.58
CA SER A 164 -8.91 -1.74 8.70
C SER A 164 -7.44 -1.48 8.33
N GLY A 165 -6.55 -2.45 8.60
CA GLY A 165 -5.10 -2.30 8.40
C GLY A 165 -4.41 -1.42 9.46
N CYS A 166 -3.10 -1.60 9.61
CA CYS A 166 -2.32 -0.97 10.69
C CYS A 166 -2.29 0.56 10.62
N THR A 167 -2.27 1.14 9.42
CA THR A 167 -2.23 2.61 9.27
C THR A 167 -3.53 3.26 9.74
N ALA A 168 -4.69 2.71 9.38
CA ALA A 168 -5.95 3.27 9.80
C ALA A 168 -6.13 3.14 11.32
N VAL A 169 -5.82 1.98 11.88
CA VAL A 169 -5.93 1.74 13.33
C VAL A 169 -5.06 2.71 14.14
N ASN A 170 -3.83 2.97 13.71
CA ASN A 170 -2.84 3.68 14.52
C ASN A 170 -2.67 5.18 14.15
N ALA A 171 -3.13 5.60 12.97
CA ALA A 171 -2.91 6.95 12.48
C ALA A 171 -4.14 7.62 11.83
N ARG A 172 -5.19 6.88 11.48
CA ARG A 172 -6.36 7.41 10.73
C ARG A 172 -7.66 6.73 11.14
N PRO A 173 -8.06 6.75 12.42
CA PRO A 173 -9.24 6.02 12.91
C PRO A 173 -10.55 6.48 12.26
N ARG A 174 -10.63 7.72 11.78
CA ARG A 174 -11.82 8.23 11.08
C ARG A 174 -12.12 7.47 9.77
N TRP A 175 -11.09 6.90 9.08
CA TRP A 175 -11.35 6.07 7.90
C TRP A 175 -12.11 4.79 8.26
N ILE A 176 -11.83 4.23 9.45
CA ILE A 176 -12.54 3.06 9.96
C ILE A 176 -14.00 3.40 10.22
N ALA A 177 -14.26 4.53 10.91
CA ALA A 177 -15.62 4.99 11.19
C ALA A 177 -16.40 5.22 9.90
N LYS A 178 -15.79 5.91 8.92
CA LYS A 178 -16.41 6.17 7.60
C LYS A 178 -16.67 4.88 6.80
N ALA A 179 -15.74 3.95 6.78
CA ALA A 179 -15.92 2.67 6.10
C ALA A 179 -17.04 1.83 6.72
N ARG A 180 -17.16 1.82 8.05
CA ARG A 180 -18.26 1.14 8.76
C ARG A 180 -19.61 1.82 8.48
N GLU A 181 -19.64 3.15 8.48
CA GLU A 181 -20.83 3.93 8.13
C GLU A 181 -21.32 3.59 6.71
N LEU A 182 -20.42 3.59 5.72
CA LEU A 182 -20.73 3.22 4.34
C LEU A 182 -21.30 1.80 4.25
N LEU A 183 -20.65 0.80 4.84
CA LEU A 183 -21.12 -0.58 4.81
C LEU A 183 -22.51 -0.72 5.48
N ALA A 184 -22.70 -0.09 6.64
CA ALA A 184 -23.99 -0.13 7.34
C ALA A 184 -25.11 0.54 6.53
N THR A 185 -24.82 1.66 5.87
CA THR A 185 -25.78 2.36 5.00
C THR A 185 -26.19 1.52 3.79
N TRP A 186 -25.26 0.72 3.22
CA TRP A 186 -25.58 -0.27 2.19
C TRP A 186 -26.30 -1.51 2.71
N GLY A 187 -26.60 -1.59 4.01
CA GLY A 187 -27.37 -2.67 4.64
C GLY A 187 -26.56 -3.91 4.98
N TYR A 188 -25.23 -3.84 4.97
CA TYR A 188 -24.38 -4.92 5.48
C TYR A 188 -24.48 -5.01 7.00
N GLN A 189 -24.44 -6.24 7.53
CA GLN A 189 -24.21 -6.49 8.95
C GLN A 189 -22.69 -6.39 9.24
N VAL A 190 -22.25 -5.25 9.77
CA VAL A 190 -20.84 -5.02 10.04
C VAL A 190 -20.41 -5.69 11.33
N LEU A 191 -19.65 -6.78 11.21
CA LEU A 191 -19.15 -7.56 12.35
C LEU A 191 -18.00 -6.87 13.07
N ASP A 192 -17.71 -7.30 14.30
CA ASP A 192 -16.53 -6.83 15.02
C ASP A 192 -15.23 -7.29 14.34
N SER A 193 -14.31 -6.36 14.17
CA SER A 193 -13.02 -6.57 13.52
C SER A 193 -11.81 -6.46 14.47
N SER A 194 -12.05 -6.41 15.78
CA SER A 194 -10.99 -6.19 16.79
C SER A 194 -9.91 -7.29 16.81
N GLY A 195 -10.26 -8.50 16.36
CA GLY A 195 -9.31 -9.62 16.24
C GLY A 195 -8.29 -9.50 15.11
N PHE A 196 -8.59 -8.72 14.06
CA PHE A 196 -7.66 -8.55 12.94
C PHE A 196 -6.45 -7.69 13.32
N THR A 197 -5.32 -8.01 12.70
CA THR A 197 -4.05 -7.30 12.92
C THR A 197 -3.49 -6.74 11.59
N CYS A 198 -2.17 -6.58 11.50
CA CYS A 198 -1.51 -6.20 10.24
C CYS A 198 -1.76 -7.25 9.13
N CYS A 199 -1.81 -6.81 7.86
CA CYS A 199 -1.89 -7.73 6.72
C CYS A 199 -0.59 -8.51 6.46
N GLY A 200 0.52 -8.16 7.10
CA GLY A 200 1.81 -8.84 6.94
C GLY A 200 2.63 -8.43 5.72
N GLY A 201 2.10 -7.65 4.78
CA GLY A 201 2.79 -7.34 3.52
C GLY A 201 4.14 -6.64 3.70
N THR A 202 4.25 -5.72 4.65
CA THR A 202 5.56 -5.08 4.94
C THR A 202 6.55 -6.07 5.59
N LEU A 203 6.07 -6.98 6.43
CA LEU A 203 6.90 -8.06 7.02
C LEU A 203 7.42 -8.99 5.93
N HIS A 204 6.56 -9.35 4.96
CA HIS A 204 6.95 -10.12 3.77
C HIS A 204 8.10 -9.45 3.01
N HIS A 205 7.92 -8.20 2.63
CA HIS A 205 8.96 -7.45 1.92
C HIS A 205 10.25 -7.27 2.72
N ALA A 206 10.17 -7.30 4.05
CA ALA A 206 11.32 -7.28 4.94
C ALA A 206 12.05 -8.63 5.05
N GLY A 207 11.51 -9.71 4.44
CA GLY A 207 12.03 -11.07 4.60
C GLY A 207 11.77 -11.67 5.99
N ARG A 208 10.78 -11.13 6.72
CA ARG A 208 10.39 -11.59 8.07
C ARG A 208 9.23 -12.58 7.97
N TYR A 209 9.45 -13.67 7.25
CA TYR A 209 8.41 -14.64 6.91
C TYR A 209 7.72 -15.28 8.12
N LYS A 210 8.47 -15.59 9.19
CA LYS A 210 7.87 -16.10 10.42
C LYS A 210 6.88 -15.13 11.02
N ALA A 211 7.27 -13.84 11.14
CA ALA A 211 6.39 -12.81 11.69
C ALA A 211 5.21 -12.52 10.76
N GLN A 212 5.39 -12.59 9.44
CA GLN A 212 4.30 -12.51 8.46
C GLN A 212 3.32 -13.67 8.66
N ASP A 213 3.82 -14.89 8.78
CA ASP A 213 2.97 -16.07 8.93
C ASP A 213 2.15 -16.03 10.23
N GLU A 214 2.75 -15.63 11.34
CA GLU A 214 2.05 -15.42 12.62
C GLU A 214 0.83 -14.49 12.47
N VAL A 215 1.00 -13.32 11.81
CA VAL A 215 -0.12 -12.37 11.64
C VAL A 215 -1.14 -12.89 10.64
N ARG A 216 -0.70 -13.58 9.58
CA ARG A 216 -1.57 -14.18 8.56
C ARG A 216 -2.46 -15.28 9.15
N GLN A 217 -1.87 -16.22 9.90
CA GLN A 217 -2.62 -17.30 10.56
C GLN A 217 -3.64 -16.74 11.55
N LYS A 218 -3.26 -15.72 12.34
CA LYS A 218 -4.19 -15.05 13.24
C LYS A 218 -5.38 -14.45 12.48
N ASN A 219 -5.13 -13.74 11.38
CA ASN A 219 -6.19 -13.13 10.59
C ASN A 219 -7.11 -14.17 9.94
N ILE A 220 -6.54 -15.28 9.45
CA ILE A 220 -7.32 -16.40 8.90
C ILE A 220 -8.20 -17.02 10.00
N GLN A 221 -7.66 -17.21 11.20
CA GLN A 221 -8.43 -17.78 12.31
C GLN A 221 -9.60 -16.88 12.71
N VAL A 222 -9.38 -15.57 12.82
CA VAL A 222 -10.46 -14.60 13.07
C VAL A 222 -11.55 -14.69 12.00
N TRP A 223 -11.19 -14.82 10.72
CA TRP A 223 -12.16 -14.97 9.64
C TRP A 223 -12.99 -16.27 9.76
N ARG A 224 -12.35 -17.37 10.16
CA ARG A 224 -13.04 -18.67 10.42
C ARG A 224 -13.99 -18.54 11.61
N ASP A 225 -13.55 -17.96 12.71
CA ASP A 225 -14.32 -17.79 13.96
C ASP A 225 -15.56 -16.90 13.74
N LEU A 226 -15.47 -15.94 12.82
CA LEU A 226 -16.60 -15.09 12.41
C LEU A 226 -17.56 -15.77 11.40
N GLY A 227 -17.36 -17.05 11.07
CA GLY A 227 -18.20 -17.78 10.11
C GLY A 227 -17.88 -17.46 8.64
N ARG A 228 -16.65 -17.05 8.34
CA ARG A 228 -16.16 -16.76 6.98
C ARG A 228 -16.98 -15.69 6.25
N PRO A 229 -17.18 -14.49 6.82
CA PRO A 229 -17.94 -13.42 6.20
C PRO A 229 -17.22 -12.81 5.00
N LEU A 230 -17.87 -11.84 4.32
CA LEU A 230 -17.17 -10.93 3.41
C LEU A 230 -16.08 -10.16 4.18
N VAL A 231 -14.93 -9.94 3.55
CA VAL A 231 -13.82 -9.13 4.09
C VAL A 231 -13.66 -7.88 3.23
N ALA A 232 -14.02 -6.73 3.76
CA ALA A 232 -13.88 -5.44 3.10
C ALA A 232 -12.54 -4.79 3.44
N SER A 233 -11.78 -4.32 2.46
CA SER A 233 -10.59 -3.51 2.68
C SER A 233 -10.60 -2.25 1.82
N PHE A 234 -10.32 -1.10 2.42
CA PHE A 234 -10.22 0.18 1.71
C PHE A 234 -8.77 0.58 1.36
N CYS A 235 -7.80 -0.29 1.68
CA CYS A 235 -6.39 -0.03 1.40
C CYS A 235 -5.86 -1.01 0.34
N ALA A 236 -5.45 -0.50 -0.82
CA ALA A 236 -4.93 -1.31 -1.91
C ALA A 236 -3.77 -2.24 -1.50
N SER A 237 -2.85 -1.76 -0.65
CA SER A 237 -1.72 -2.58 -0.17
C SER A 237 -2.18 -3.69 0.77
N CYS A 238 -3.17 -3.42 1.63
CA CYS A 238 -3.73 -4.47 2.49
C CYS A 238 -4.48 -5.51 1.66
N LYS A 239 -5.33 -5.07 0.71
CA LYS A 239 -6.07 -5.98 -0.16
C LYS A 239 -5.15 -6.90 -0.97
N HIS A 240 -4.07 -6.34 -1.54
CA HIS A 240 -3.07 -7.12 -2.25
C HIS A 240 -2.44 -8.21 -1.37
N SER A 241 -2.04 -7.86 -0.13
CA SER A 241 -1.49 -8.84 0.81
C SER A 241 -2.51 -9.87 1.28
N LEU A 242 -3.78 -9.48 1.44
CA LEU A 242 -4.86 -10.40 1.78
C LEU A 242 -5.15 -11.39 0.65
N ASP A 243 -5.02 -10.98 -0.61
CA ASP A 243 -5.18 -11.88 -1.75
C ASP A 243 -4.15 -13.02 -1.74
N GLU A 244 -2.95 -12.74 -1.25
CA GLU A 244 -1.89 -13.75 -1.12
C GLU A 244 -2.18 -14.82 -0.03
N TYR A 245 -3.13 -14.58 0.88
CA TYR A 245 -3.52 -15.56 1.89
C TYR A 245 -4.08 -16.84 1.28
N ALA A 246 -4.71 -16.74 0.13
CA ALA A 246 -5.22 -17.91 -0.60
C ALA A 246 -4.15 -18.97 -0.92
N ALA A 247 -2.89 -18.55 -1.02
CA ALA A 247 -1.79 -19.49 -1.31
C ALA A 247 -1.43 -20.44 -0.15
N VAL A 248 -1.93 -20.17 1.06
CA VAL A 248 -1.66 -20.98 2.27
C VAL A 248 -2.92 -21.59 2.87
N LEU A 249 -4.06 -21.37 2.27
CA LEU A 249 -5.34 -21.96 2.66
C LEU A 249 -5.57 -23.28 1.92
N PRO A 250 -6.31 -24.24 2.52
CA PRO A 250 -6.88 -25.35 1.78
C PRO A 250 -7.65 -24.87 0.55
N GLU A 251 -7.75 -25.70 -0.48
CA GLU A 251 -8.28 -25.31 -1.79
C GLU A 251 -9.70 -24.74 -1.71
N ASP A 252 -10.57 -25.36 -0.93
CA ASP A 252 -11.95 -24.93 -0.69
C ASP A 252 -12.03 -23.58 0.04
N GLU A 253 -11.22 -23.37 1.06
CA GLU A 253 -11.11 -22.09 1.77
C GLU A 253 -10.44 -21.02 0.92
N ALA A 254 -9.45 -21.38 0.11
CA ALA A 254 -8.79 -20.45 -0.81
C ALA A 254 -9.76 -19.88 -1.85
N ALA A 255 -10.67 -20.72 -2.38
CA ALA A 255 -11.71 -20.28 -3.29
C ALA A 255 -12.68 -19.29 -2.60
N GLN A 256 -13.18 -19.63 -1.40
CA GLN A 256 -14.05 -18.78 -0.60
C GLN A 256 -13.35 -17.44 -0.23
N TRP A 257 -12.09 -17.49 0.18
CA TRP A 257 -11.32 -16.28 0.52
C TRP A 257 -11.20 -15.32 -0.66
N LYS A 258 -10.84 -15.84 -1.86
CA LYS A 258 -10.74 -15.04 -3.09
C LYS A 258 -12.08 -14.39 -3.47
N GLU A 259 -13.17 -15.10 -3.30
CA GLU A 259 -14.50 -14.58 -3.58
C GLU A 259 -14.91 -13.50 -2.57
N LYS A 260 -14.65 -13.73 -1.28
CA LYS A 260 -15.15 -12.90 -0.19
C LYS A 260 -14.26 -11.72 0.17
N CYS A 261 -12.96 -11.74 -0.17
CA CYS A 261 -12.07 -10.63 0.07
C CYS A 261 -12.18 -9.57 -1.02
N ARG A 262 -12.77 -8.40 -0.69
CA ARG A 262 -13.12 -7.34 -1.64
C ARG A 262 -12.56 -5.97 -1.25
N GLY A 263 -12.34 -5.12 -2.26
CA GLY A 263 -12.17 -3.69 -2.02
C GLY A 263 -13.49 -3.09 -1.52
N LEU A 264 -13.41 -2.16 -0.57
CA LEU A 264 -14.61 -1.52 0.00
C LEU A 264 -15.47 -0.89 -1.09
N SER A 265 -14.89 -0.11 -1.99
CA SER A 265 -15.60 0.55 -3.10
C SER A 265 -16.32 -0.43 -4.03
N ALA A 266 -15.78 -1.65 -4.21
CA ALA A 266 -16.43 -2.70 -4.98
C ALA A 266 -17.67 -3.31 -4.30
N LEU A 267 -17.83 -3.11 -2.98
CA LEU A 267 -19.02 -3.52 -2.22
C LEU A 267 -20.12 -2.46 -2.23
N LEU A 268 -19.78 -1.22 -2.60
CA LEU A 268 -20.73 -0.11 -2.74
C LEU A 268 -21.36 -0.17 -4.14
N GLU A 269 -22.17 -1.18 -4.38
CA GLU A 269 -22.79 -1.41 -5.69
C GLU A 269 -23.80 -0.32 -6.05
N GLN A 270 -23.78 0.13 -7.31
CA GLN A 270 -24.73 1.08 -7.92
C GLN A 270 -25.00 2.33 -7.06
N PRO A 271 -24.01 2.99 -6.47
CA PRO A 271 -24.23 4.19 -5.70
C PRO A 271 -24.70 5.33 -6.61
N ARG A 272 -25.49 6.26 -6.06
CA ARG A 272 -25.65 7.57 -6.67
C ARG A 272 -24.66 8.51 -5.97
N LEU A 273 -23.83 9.19 -6.76
CA LEU A 273 -22.86 10.17 -6.27
C LEU A 273 -23.19 11.54 -6.84
N HIS A 274 -23.18 12.55 -5.97
CA HIS A 274 -23.21 13.91 -6.42
C HIS A 274 -22.14 14.74 -5.68
N ALA A 275 -21.56 15.69 -6.39
CA ALA A 275 -20.60 16.63 -5.82
C ALA A 275 -21.32 17.67 -4.96
N THR A 276 -20.71 18.04 -3.84
CA THR A 276 -21.16 19.16 -3.00
C THR A 276 -20.57 20.47 -3.52
N ALA A 277 -21.08 21.60 -3.00
CA ALA A 277 -20.52 22.92 -3.30
C ALA A 277 -19.06 23.11 -2.79
N ASP A 278 -18.64 22.28 -1.83
CA ASP A 278 -17.28 22.31 -1.28
C ASP A 278 -16.29 21.46 -2.13
N ALA A 279 -16.75 20.77 -3.18
CA ALA A 279 -15.88 19.97 -4.04
C ALA A 279 -14.95 20.86 -4.88
N PRO A 280 -13.62 20.64 -4.82
CA PRO A 280 -12.69 21.40 -5.66
C PRO A 280 -12.89 21.10 -7.15
N THR A 281 -12.69 22.10 -8.00
CA THR A 281 -12.82 21.95 -9.47
C THR A 281 -11.69 21.14 -10.10
N ALA A 282 -10.48 21.13 -9.48
CA ALA A 282 -9.32 20.43 -9.98
C ALA A 282 -8.81 19.43 -8.94
N VAL A 283 -9.17 18.18 -9.13
CA VAL A 283 -8.75 17.04 -8.29
C VAL A 283 -8.06 16.00 -9.15
N ALA A 284 -6.96 15.43 -8.65
CA ALA A 284 -6.27 14.34 -9.31
C ALA A 284 -6.38 13.04 -8.51
N TYR A 285 -6.27 11.91 -9.20
CA TYR A 285 -6.26 10.59 -8.59
C TYR A 285 -4.90 9.92 -8.73
N HIS A 286 -4.30 9.56 -7.60
CA HIS A 286 -3.14 8.66 -7.57
C HIS A 286 -3.59 7.21 -7.51
N GLN A 287 -3.45 6.50 -8.63
CA GLN A 287 -3.76 5.07 -8.69
C GLN A 287 -2.73 4.26 -7.90
N PRO A 288 -3.13 3.57 -6.83
CA PRO A 288 -2.23 2.69 -6.10
C PRO A 288 -1.72 1.53 -6.97
N CYS A 289 -0.43 1.26 -6.92
CA CYS A 289 0.17 0.19 -7.72
C CYS A 289 -0.39 -1.20 -7.39
N HIS A 290 -0.85 -1.43 -6.16
CA HIS A 290 -1.39 -2.70 -5.70
C HIS A 290 -2.83 -2.99 -6.15
N TRP A 291 -3.60 -2.00 -6.63
CA TRP A 291 -4.84 -2.27 -7.37
C TRP A 291 -4.57 -2.87 -8.77
N GLY A 292 -3.37 -2.67 -9.31
CA GLY A 292 -3.04 -3.12 -10.65
C GLY A 292 -3.88 -2.41 -11.73
N THR A 293 -4.57 -3.19 -12.56
CA THR A 293 -5.48 -2.69 -13.59
C THR A 293 -6.94 -2.62 -13.13
N ALA A 294 -7.29 -3.32 -12.06
CA ALA A 294 -8.65 -3.44 -11.53
C ALA A 294 -8.84 -2.54 -10.29
N ASP A 295 -8.60 -1.25 -10.45
CA ASP A 295 -8.82 -0.26 -9.41
C ASP A 295 -10.32 0.01 -9.24
N PRO A 296 -10.95 -0.33 -8.11
CA PRO A 296 -12.38 -0.14 -7.91
C PRO A 296 -12.73 1.28 -7.44
N ASP A 297 -11.76 2.05 -6.95
CA ASP A 297 -11.99 3.35 -6.34
C ASP A 297 -12.20 4.44 -7.40
N LEU A 298 -11.38 4.46 -8.45
CA LEU A 298 -11.44 5.50 -9.48
C LEU A 298 -12.78 5.54 -10.21
N PRO A 299 -13.35 4.43 -10.73
CA PRO A 299 -14.65 4.44 -11.38
C PRO A 299 -15.78 4.88 -10.44
N LEU A 300 -15.70 4.51 -9.15
CA LEU A 300 -16.65 4.99 -8.15
C LEU A 300 -16.62 6.51 -8.04
N LEU A 301 -15.43 7.07 -7.83
CA LEU A 301 -15.24 8.51 -7.60
C LEU A 301 -15.60 9.36 -8.85
N GLN A 302 -15.34 8.84 -10.05
CA GLN A 302 -15.66 9.52 -11.31
C GLN A 302 -17.16 9.72 -11.55
N GLN A 303 -18.04 8.95 -10.89
CA GLN A 303 -19.48 9.17 -10.97
C GLN A 303 -19.88 10.53 -10.38
N GLY A 304 -19.22 11.00 -9.35
CA GLY A 304 -19.49 12.31 -8.73
C GLY A 304 -18.46 13.40 -9.07
N LEU A 305 -17.26 13.00 -9.56
CA LEU A 305 -16.20 13.89 -10.01
C LEU A 305 -15.77 13.48 -11.43
N PRO A 306 -16.56 13.78 -12.48
CA PRO A 306 -16.31 13.28 -13.84
C PRO A 306 -14.97 13.76 -14.42
N GLU A 307 -14.48 14.93 -13.98
CA GLU A 307 -13.17 15.47 -14.37
C GLU A 307 -11.97 14.87 -13.59
N LEU A 308 -12.22 13.95 -12.67
CA LEU A 308 -11.16 13.28 -11.90
C LEU A 308 -10.26 12.47 -12.83
N LYS A 309 -9.03 12.95 -13.03
CA LYS A 309 -8.05 12.32 -13.93
C LYS A 309 -7.00 11.55 -13.13
N LYS A 310 -6.68 10.39 -13.65
CA LYS A 310 -5.54 9.62 -13.16
C LYS A 310 -4.23 10.32 -13.54
N GLY A 311 -3.32 10.47 -12.59
CA GLY A 311 -1.98 10.95 -12.85
C GLY A 311 -1.14 10.02 -13.74
N ALA A 312 0.08 10.40 -14.03
CA ALA A 312 1.02 9.72 -14.96
C ALA A 312 1.42 8.29 -14.56
N GLY A 313 0.75 7.68 -13.59
CA GLY A 313 1.00 6.30 -13.15
C GLY A 313 2.33 6.11 -12.42
N LEU A 314 2.94 7.18 -11.91
CA LEU A 314 4.18 7.11 -11.15
C LEU A 314 3.95 6.46 -9.77
N CYS A 315 5.01 5.87 -9.21
CA CYS A 315 4.93 5.23 -7.90
C CYS A 315 5.10 6.26 -6.78
N CYS A 316 4.28 6.14 -5.72
CA CYS A 316 4.40 7.01 -4.54
C CYS A 316 5.72 6.82 -3.75
N GLY A 317 6.43 5.72 -3.97
CA GLY A 317 7.69 5.45 -3.28
C GLY A 317 7.57 4.84 -1.87
N MET A 318 6.38 4.55 -1.35
CA MET A 318 6.22 3.91 -0.02
C MET A 318 6.90 2.54 0.02
N GLY A 319 6.62 1.70 -0.97
CA GLY A 319 7.40 0.53 -1.34
C GLY A 319 7.65 -0.53 -0.27
N GLY A 320 6.65 -0.96 0.46
CA GLY A 320 6.84 -1.99 1.48
C GLY A 320 7.84 -1.52 2.53
N ILE A 321 9.10 -1.94 2.41
CA ILE A 321 10.18 -1.50 3.29
C ILE A 321 11.11 -0.42 2.67
N LEU A 322 10.87 0.01 1.43
CA LEU A 322 11.74 0.98 0.76
C LEU A 322 11.91 2.26 1.61
N LYS A 323 10.79 2.75 2.16
CA LYS A 323 10.81 3.93 3.03
C LYS A 323 11.74 3.79 4.24
N MET A 324 11.84 2.60 4.81
CA MET A 324 12.70 2.31 5.95
C MET A 324 14.14 1.98 5.53
N SER A 325 14.32 1.34 4.38
CA SER A 325 15.62 0.87 3.91
C SER A 325 16.39 1.89 3.07
N ASN A 326 15.68 2.78 2.39
CA ASN A 326 16.24 3.84 1.55
C ASN A 326 15.29 5.05 1.52
N PRO A 327 15.23 5.82 2.62
CA PRO A 327 14.27 6.91 2.78
C PRO A 327 14.44 8.01 1.72
N ASP A 328 15.65 8.32 1.27
CA ASP A 328 15.92 9.37 0.29
C ASP A 328 15.35 9.00 -1.08
N LEU A 329 15.64 7.79 -1.57
CA LEU A 329 15.03 7.28 -2.80
C LEU A 329 13.49 7.27 -2.71
N SER A 330 12.95 6.86 -1.56
CA SER A 330 11.51 6.86 -1.31
C SER A 330 10.92 8.28 -1.43
N MET A 331 11.61 9.30 -0.89
CA MET A 331 11.20 10.70 -0.97
C MET A 331 11.30 11.25 -2.39
N ASP A 332 12.37 10.93 -3.12
CA ASP A 332 12.55 11.36 -4.51
C ASP A 332 11.45 10.79 -5.42
N MET A 333 11.10 9.53 -5.21
CA MET A 333 9.97 8.91 -5.91
C MET A 333 8.65 9.63 -5.60
N ALA A 334 8.43 10.01 -4.34
CA ALA A 334 7.22 10.73 -3.93
C ALA A 334 7.14 12.13 -4.56
N ARG A 335 8.25 12.88 -4.54
CA ARG A 335 8.34 14.21 -5.18
C ARG A 335 8.03 14.11 -6.68
N LYS A 336 8.68 13.17 -7.37
CA LYS A 336 8.44 12.94 -8.80
C LYS A 336 7.01 12.49 -9.09
N CYS A 337 6.41 11.70 -8.20
CA CYS A 337 5.01 11.30 -8.33
C CYS A 337 4.08 12.53 -8.26
N LEU A 338 4.28 13.44 -7.31
CA LEU A 338 3.45 14.65 -7.18
C LEU A 338 3.69 15.64 -8.33
N GLU A 339 4.89 15.71 -8.89
CA GLU A 339 5.20 16.50 -10.09
C GLU A 339 4.49 15.98 -11.35
N GLY A 340 4.10 14.72 -11.37
CA GLY A 340 3.34 14.11 -12.46
C GLY A 340 1.85 14.46 -12.47
N PHE A 341 1.37 15.29 -11.56
CA PHE A 341 0.01 15.83 -11.57
C PHE A 341 -0.01 17.28 -12.06
N ALA A 342 -1.08 17.66 -12.73
CA ALA A 342 -1.27 19.02 -13.21
C ALA A 342 -1.10 20.04 -12.07
N PRO A 343 -0.46 21.20 -12.32
CA PRO A 343 -0.21 22.21 -11.28
C PRO A 343 -1.47 22.68 -10.55
N GLU A 344 -2.57 22.84 -11.27
CA GLU A 344 -3.88 23.27 -10.78
C GLU A 344 -4.54 22.23 -9.86
N ALA A 345 -4.25 20.94 -10.02
CA ALA A 345 -4.76 19.87 -9.17
C ALA A 345 -4.06 19.88 -7.81
N ARG A 346 -4.48 20.78 -6.92
CA ARG A 346 -3.92 20.87 -5.55
C ARG A 346 -4.27 19.67 -4.69
N HIS A 347 -5.40 19.03 -4.94
CA HIS A 347 -5.87 17.87 -4.19
C HIS A 347 -5.59 16.58 -4.94
N VAL A 348 -4.94 15.65 -4.28
CA VAL A 348 -4.62 14.31 -4.81
C VAL A 348 -5.31 13.26 -3.93
N ILE A 349 -6.19 12.48 -4.52
CA ILE A 349 -6.95 11.43 -3.85
C ILE A 349 -6.36 10.06 -4.17
N THR A 350 -6.40 9.15 -3.23
CA THR A 350 -5.93 7.76 -3.43
C THR A 350 -6.68 6.77 -2.54
N GLY A 351 -6.73 5.50 -2.93
CA GLY A 351 -7.32 4.39 -2.17
C GLY A 351 -6.26 3.51 -1.49
N CYS A 352 -5.16 4.10 -1.03
CA CYS A 352 -4.12 3.34 -0.33
C CYS A 352 -3.54 4.13 0.84
N SER A 353 -3.67 3.57 2.04
CA SER A 353 -3.15 4.18 3.27
C SER A 353 -1.65 4.49 3.20
N GLY A 354 -0.85 3.57 2.63
CA GLY A 354 0.58 3.78 2.45
C GLY A 354 0.90 4.92 1.48
N CYS A 355 0.11 5.07 0.39
CA CYS A 355 0.29 6.18 -0.56
C CYS A 355 -0.05 7.52 0.09
N VAL A 356 -1.13 7.60 0.90
CA VAL A 356 -1.45 8.82 1.66
C VAL A 356 -0.27 9.20 2.55
N MET A 357 0.21 8.28 3.37
CA MET A 357 1.33 8.54 4.29
C MET A 357 2.58 9.04 3.56
N GLN A 358 2.94 8.39 2.47
CA GLN A 358 4.15 8.71 1.73
C GLN A 358 4.04 10.04 0.97
N LEU A 359 2.97 10.25 0.24
CA LEU A 359 2.79 11.46 -0.55
C LEU A 359 2.56 12.68 0.35
N SER A 360 1.84 12.54 1.48
CA SER A 360 1.67 13.62 2.47
C SER A 360 3.00 14.11 3.05
N SER A 361 4.01 13.22 3.17
CA SER A 361 5.33 13.63 3.69
C SER A 361 6.10 14.61 2.80
N VAL A 362 5.67 14.81 1.56
CA VAL A 362 6.29 15.74 0.59
C VAL A 362 5.28 16.74 -0.03
N ALA A 363 4.01 16.61 0.29
CA ALA A 363 2.91 17.31 -0.38
C ALA A 363 3.00 18.85 -0.21
N THR A 364 3.26 19.32 1.01
CA THR A 364 3.34 20.77 1.31
C THR A 364 4.42 21.45 0.48
N ALA A 365 5.60 20.82 0.33
CA ALA A 365 6.68 21.37 -0.50
C ALA A 365 6.32 21.44 -2.01
N LYS A 366 5.26 20.75 -2.43
CA LYS A 366 4.75 20.75 -3.81
C LYS A 366 3.40 21.47 -3.95
N ASN A 367 3.00 22.23 -2.94
CA ASN A 367 1.69 22.90 -2.89
C ASN A 367 0.51 21.96 -3.22
N LYS A 368 0.58 20.76 -2.68
CA LYS A 368 -0.43 19.71 -2.84
C LYS A 368 -0.96 19.26 -1.48
N GLU A 369 -2.16 18.73 -1.47
CA GLU A 369 -2.77 18.05 -0.33
C GLU A 369 -3.16 16.64 -0.76
N VAL A 370 -2.78 15.63 0.03
CA VAL A 370 -3.04 14.22 -0.30
C VAL A 370 -3.99 13.63 0.73
N ARG A 371 -5.10 13.06 0.25
CA ARG A 371 -6.13 12.45 1.10
C ARG A 371 -6.53 11.06 0.64
N HIS A 372 -7.03 10.28 1.57
CA HIS A 372 -7.73 9.05 1.23
C HIS A 372 -9.14 9.40 0.69
N TRP A 373 -9.67 8.61 -0.25
CA TRP A 373 -11.01 8.86 -0.76
C TRP A 373 -12.10 8.83 0.34
N LEU A 374 -11.90 8.09 1.42
CA LEU A 374 -12.79 8.11 2.60
C LEU A 374 -12.84 9.47 3.33
N ASP A 375 -11.85 10.33 3.12
CA ASP A 375 -11.86 11.68 3.72
C ASP A 375 -12.83 12.64 3.02
N ILE A 376 -13.16 12.36 1.75
CA ILE A 376 -13.93 13.27 0.90
C ILE A 376 -15.39 12.84 0.70
N VAL A 377 -15.80 11.71 1.26
CA VAL A 377 -17.14 11.16 1.08
C VAL A 377 -17.97 11.26 2.35
N ALA A 378 -19.28 11.45 2.17
CA ALA A 378 -20.28 11.24 3.20
C ALA A 378 -21.44 10.43 2.62
N VAL A 379 -22.28 9.86 3.49
CA VAL A 379 -23.55 9.27 3.09
C VAL A 379 -24.65 10.29 3.27
N GLU A 380 -25.66 10.25 2.41
CA GLU A 380 -26.87 11.02 2.61
C GLU A 380 -27.52 10.61 3.93
N ALA A 381 -27.81 11.59 4.81
CA ALA A 381 -28.54 11.32 6.03
C ALA A 381 -29.90 10.71 5.62
N GLY A 382 -30.16 9.48 6.03
CA GLY A 382 -31.35 8.73 5.62
C GLY A 382 -32.62 9.55 5.80
N ALA A 383 -33.42 9.63 4.75
CA ALA A 383 -34.79 10.07 4.81
C ALA A 383 -35.66 9.08 5.59
#